data_9f64fb822a21c78575d3926b479309d0
#
_entry.id   9f64fb822a21c78575d3926b479309d0
#
_cell.length_a   1.000
_cell.length_b   1.000
_cell.length_c   1.000
_cell.angle_alpha   90.00
_cell.angle_beta   90.00
_cell.angle_gamma   90.00
#
_symmetry.space_group_name_H-M   'P 1'
#
loop_
_entity.id
_entity.type
_entity.pdbx_description
1 polymer ?
#
loop_
_entity_poly.entity_id
_entity_poly.type
_entity_poly.pdbx_seq_one_letter_code
_entity_poly.pdbx_strand_id
1 'polypeptide(L)'
;MKVAVLGFGRMGGWFADNLKADCEVAVLDTDSAKAKNAKGVKVLSKYEDLAAFAPDVLINAVNHNSTFEAFDEAIKYVSDKCIIGDVAAVKDGLSEYYSLKNRKFFSLHPMFRPADNHDYSSEFAVIINESDSSMRDYFTKYFDSFKIKIYQYSFEEHDEMTASALAVPFISSMVF
;
A
#
# COMPACT_ATOMS: atom_id res chain seq x y z
N MET A 1 -9.78 12.96 6.50
CA MET A 1 -9.77 11.49 6.29
C MET A 1 -8.83 10.86 7.32
N LYS A 2 -9.22 9.74 7.91
CA LYS A 2 -8.37 8.96 8.82
C LYS A 2 -7.76 7.79 8.07
N VAL A 3 -6.44 7.66 8.10
CA VAL A 3 -5.71 6.61 7.39
C VAL A 3 -4.91 5.79 8.39
N ALA A 4 -5.10 4.47 8.40
CA ALA A 4 -4.24 3.56 9.14
C ALA A 4 -3.27 2.86 8.20
N VAL A 5 -2.00 2.78 8.57
CA VAL A 5 -0.96 2.09 7.81
C VAL A 5 -0.45 0.91 8.62
N LEU A 6 -0.59 -0.29 8.07
CA LEU A 6 -0.02 -1.53 8.61
C LEU A 6 1.39 -1.72 8.04
N GLY A 7 2.36 -1.91 8.92
CA GLY A 7 3.78 -1.98 8.56
C GLY A 7 4.41 -0.59 8.46
N PHE A 8 5.42 -0.33 9.26
CA PHE A 8 6.20 0.92 9.26
C PHE A 8 7.63 0.67 8.74
N GLY A 9 7.69 -0.11 7.63
CA GLY A 9 8.89 -0.25 6.81
C GLY A 9 9.09 0.99 5.92
N ARG A 10 9.97 0.90 4.94
CA ARG A 10 10.29 2.04 4.04
C ARG A 10 9.05 2.58 3.35
N MET A 11 8.24 1.71 2.74
CA MET A 11 7.05 2.12 1.99
C MET A 11 5.94 2.62 2.92
N GLY A 12 5.62 1.88 3.99
CA GLY A 12 4.63 2.33 4.97
C GLY A 12 5.01 3.63 5.65
N GLY A 13 6.29 3.83 5.98
CA GLY A 13 6.82 5.09 6.48
C GLY A 13 6.64 6.23 5.48
N TRP A 14 6.95 5.99 4.20
CA TRP A 14 6.77 6.98 3.14
C TRP A 14 5.30 7.43 3.01
N PHE A 15 4.37 6.48 2.99
CA PHE A 15 2.94 6.83 2.98
C PHE A 15 2.53 7.60 4.23
N ALA A 16 2.93 7.14 5.40
CA ALA A 16 2.58 7.80 6.66
C ALA A 16 3.13 9.24 6.73
N ASP A 17 4.38 9.44 6.32
CA ASP A 17 5.04 10.74 6.36
C ASP A 17 4.46 11.74 5.36
N ASN A 18 4.01 11.30 4.21
CA ASN A 18 3.44 12.20 3.22
C ASN A 18 1.93 12.41 3.41
N LEU A 19 1.19 11.39 3.83
CA LEU A 19 -0.26 11.51 4.06
C LEU A 19 -0.62 12.36 5.28
N LYS A 20 0.26 12.46 6.28
CA LYS A 20 -0.01 13.25 7.49
C LYS A 20 -0.17 14.76 7.25
N ALA A 21 0.20 15.26 6.07
CA ALA A 21 -0.02 16.65 5.69
C ALA A 21 -1.52 16.97 5.56
N ASP A 22 -2.32 16.00 5.06
CA ASP A 22 -3.72 16.22 4.72
C ASP A 22 -4.68 15.25 5.45
N CYS A 23 -4.14 14.26 6.15
CA CYS A 23 -4.89 13.19 6.81
C CYS A 23 -4.46 13.03 8.28
N GLU A 24 -5.39 12.58 9.10
CA GLU A 24 -5.06 12.01 10.41
C GLU A 24 -4.52 10.60 10.20
N VAL A 25 -3.22 10.38 10.47
CA VAL A 25 -2.56 9.11 10.19
C VAL A 25 -2.23 8.35 11.46
N ALA A 26 -2.53 7.05 11.46
CA ALA A 26 -2.04 6.11 12.46
C ALA A 26 -1.19 5.02 11.81
N VAL A 27 -0.20 4.52 12.54
CA VAL A 27 0.67 3.42 12.10
C VAL A 27 0.63 2.28 13.10
N LEU A 28 0.64 1.06 12.58
CA LEU A 28 0.76 -0.18 13.37
C LEU A 28 1.87 -1.03 12.75
N ASP A 29 2.88 -1.37 13.54
CA ASP A 29 3.92 -2.34 13.16
C ASP A 29 4.11 -3.34 14.31
N THR A 30 4.23 -4.61 13.98
CA THR A 30 4.51 -5.68 14.97
C THR A 30 5.88 -5.49 15.62
N ASP A 31 6.82 -4.85 14.94
CA ASP A 31 8.08 -4.37 15.52
C ASP A 31 7.89 -2.96 16.10
N SER A 32 7.60 -2.90 17.39
CA SER A 32 7.40 -1.64 18.09
C SER A 32 8.60 -0.67 18.03
N ALA A 33 9.80 -1.18 17.78
CA ALA A 33 10.99 -0.33 17.63
C ALA A 33 10.95 0.49 16.34
N LYS A 34 10.38 -0.06 15.25
CA LYS A 34 10.16 0.69 14.01
C LYS A 34 9.14 1.79 14.19
N ALA A 35 7.99 1.47 14.79
CA ALA A 35 6.92 2.44 15.00
C ALA A 35 7.31 3.63 15.89
N LYS A 36 8.25 3.45 16.83
CA LYS A 36 8.78 4.54 17.69
C LYS A 36 9.44 5.68 16.89
N ASN A 37 9.89 5.41 15.68
CA ASN A 37 10.48 6.42 14.81
C ASN A 37 9.44 7.27 14.05
N ALA A 38 8.16 6.91 14.14
CA ALA A 38 7.08 7.65 13.50
C ALA A 38 6.89 9.02 14.17
N LYS A 39 7.01 10.10 13.38
CA LYS A 39 6.88 11.47 13.88
C LYS A 39 5.63 12.13 13.30
N GLY A 40 4.83 12.73 14.19
CA GLY A 40 3.63 13.47 13.76
C GLY A 40 2.45 12.58 13.31
N VAL A 41 2.50 11.30 13.64
CA VAL A 41 1.42 10.33 13.41
C VAL A 41 1.11 9.57 14.70
N LYS A 42 -0.09 9.02 14.81
CA LYS A 42 -0.49 8.20 15.96
C LYS A 42 0.13 6.80 15.83
N VAL A 43 0.80 6.33 16.87
CA VAL A 43 1.31 4.95 16.91
C VAL A 43 0.28 4.08 17.63
N LEU A 44 -0.19 3.03 16.96
CA LEU A 44 -1.04 2.00 17.53
C LEU A 44 -0.17 0.86 18.07
N SER A 45 -0.56 0.26 19.18
CA SER A 45 0.21 -0.80 19.83
C SER A 45 -0.23 -2.21 19.41
N LYS A 46 -1.50 -2.33 18.99
CA LYS A 46 -2.13 -3.60 18.62
C LYS A 46 -3.30 -3.35 17.65
N TYR A 47 -3.77 -4.40 17.01
CA TYR A 47 -4.84 -4.31 16.02
C TYR A 47 -6.17 -3.78 16.62
N GLU A 48 -6.47 -4.11 17.86
CA GLU A 48 -7.68 -3.64 18.55
C GLU A 48 -7.76 -2.11 18.65
N ASP A 49 -6.61 -1.43 18.64
CA ASP A 49 -6.55 0.04 18.68
C ASP A 49 -7.12 0.68 17.40
N LEU A 50 -7.23 -0.09 16.30
CA LEU A 50 -7.89 0.33 15.06
C LEU A 50 -9.36 0.66 15.29
N ALA A 51 -10.05 -0.06 16.19
CA ALA A 51 -11.46 0.20 16.52
C ALA A 51 -11.65 1.61 17.11
N ALA A 52 -10.78 2.03 18.01
CA ALA A 52 -10.83 3.36 18.62
C ALA A 52 -10.33 4.46 17.65
N PHE A 53 -9.40 4.14 16.76
CA PHE A 53 -8.94 5.07 15.73
C PHE A 53 -10.01 5.28 14.65
N ALA A 54 -10.75 4.22 14.30
CA ALA A 54 -11.82 4.20 13.30
C ALA A 54 -11.36 4.77 11.93
N PRO A 55 -10.43 4.09 11.22
CA PRO A 55 -9.92 4.58 9.95
C PRO A 55 -10.98 4.53 8.85
N ASP A 56 -10.95 5.55 7.96
CA ASP A 56 -11.69 5.56 6.70
C ASP A 56 -10.98 4.68 5.65
N VAL A 57 -9.64 4.65 5.71
CA VAL A 57 -8.77 3.92 4.78
C VAL A 57 -7.71 3.14 5.56
N LEU A 58 -7.49 1.89 5.16
CA LEU A 58 -6.46 1.01 5.70
C LEU A 58 -5.47 0.66 4.59
N ILE A 59 -4.22 1.07 4.74
CA ILE A 59 -3.11 0.75 3.82
C ILE A 59 -2.29 -0.39 4.41
N ASN A 60 -2.22 -1.51 3.71
CA ASN A 60 -1.36 -2.62 4.08
C ASN A 60 -0.02 -2.51 3.36
N ALA A 61 1.03 -2.19 4.10
CA ALA A 61 2.41 -2.03 3.65
C ALA A 61 3.38 -3.02 4.32
N VAL A 62 2.86 -4.15 4.81
CA VAL A 62 3.69 -5.24 5.36
C VAL A 62 4.37 -6.01 4.22
N ASN A 63 5.29 -6.90 4.57
CA ASN A 63 5.91 -7.77 3.57
C ASN A 63 4.88 -8.73 2.94
N HIS A 64 5.18 -9.21 1.73
CA HIS A 64 4.29 -10.06 0.94
C HIS A 64 3.77 -11.28 1.72
N ASN A 65 4.63 -11.99 2.45
CA ASN A 65 4.25 -13.21 3.17
C ASN A 65 3.26 -12.98 4.32
N SER A 66 3.15 -11.74 4.81
CA SER A 66 2.27 -11.38 5.92
C SER A 66 1.03 -10.59 5.47
N THR A 67 0.86 -10.34 4.17
CA THR A 67 -0.18 -9.44 3.66
C THR A 67 -1.58 -9.91 4.03
N PHE A 68 -1.90 -11.17 3.78
CA PHE A 68 -3.24 -11.71 4.06
C PHE A 68 -3.52 -11.82 5.56
N GLU A 69 -2.53 -12.28 6.34
CA GLU A 69 -2.67 -12.38 7.80
C GLU A 69 -2.91 -10.99 8.42
N ALA A 70 -2.16 -9.98 8.00
CA ALA A 70 -2.31 -8.61 8.49
C ALA A 70 -3.69 -8.02 8.14
N PHE A 71 -4.20 -8.29 6.94
CA PHE A 71 -5.56 -7.90 6.56
C PHE A 71 -6.61 -8.64 7.39
N ASP A 72 -6.50 -9.97 7.50
CA ASP A 72 -7.48 -10.80 8.23
C ASP A 72 -7.56 -10.42 9.70
N GLU A 73 -6.46 -9.98 10.28
CA GLU A 73 -6.46 -9.47 11.64
C GLU A 73 -7.06 -8.06 11.72
N ALA A 74 -6.62 -7.15 10.85
CA ALA A 74 -7.06 -5.75 10.89
C ALA A 74 -8.56 -5.56 10.61
N ILE A 75 -9.12 -6.31 9.65
CA ILE A 75 -10.54 -6.17 9.27
C ILE A 75 -11.52 -6.53 10.39
N LYS A 76 -11.08 -7.25 11.43
CA LYS A 76 -11.90 -7.54 12.62
C LYS A 76 -12.20 -6.27 13.44
N TYR A 77 -11.37 -5.23 13.30
CA TYR A 77 -11.39 -4.04 14.14
C TYR A 77 -11.70 -2.75 13.36
N VAL A 78 -11.96 -2.84 12.07
CA VAL A 78 -12.33 -1.68 11.26
C VAL A 78 -13.76 -1.81 10.73
N SER A 79 -14.44 -0.68 10.53
CA SER A 79 -15.79 -0.65 9.96
C SER A 79 -15.83 -1.30 8.57
N ASP A 80 -17.00 -1.87 8.20
CA ASP A 80 -17.23 -2.36 6.84
C ASP A 80 -17.18 -1.25 5.78
N LYS A 81 -17.29 0.00 6.18
CA LYS A 81 -17.13 1.17 5.31
C LYS A 81 -15.67 1.56 5.08
N CYS A 82 -14.75 1.06 5.91
CA CYS A 82 -13.32 1.30 5.74
C CYS A 82 -12.86 0.67 4.42
N ILE A 83 -12.25 1.47 3.57
CA ILE A 83 -11.67 1.00 2.32
C ILE A 83 -10.30 0.41 2.63
N ILE A 84 -10.10 -0.85 2.29
CA ILE A 84 -8.83 -1.55 2.54
C ILE A 84 -7.99 -1.56 1.27
N GLY A 85 -6.67 -1.52 1.40
CA GLY A 85 -5.81 -1.59 0.23
C GLY A 85 -4.38 -1.98 0.55
N ASP A 86 -3.66 -2.39 -0.48
CA ASP A 86 -2.28 -2.82 -0.42
C ASP A 86 -1.35 -1.96 -1.27
N VAL A 87 -0.07 -2.04 -0.96
CA VAL A 87 1.03 -1.45 -1.74
C VAL A 87 2.04 -2.52 -2.17
N ALA A 88 1.60 -3.77 -2.28
CA ALA A 88 2.44 -4.92 -2.59
C ALA A 88 2.96 -4.87 -4.04
N ALA A 89 4.21 -5.29 -4.23
CA ALA A 89 4.81 -5.44 -5.55
C ALA A 89 4.31 -6.68 -6.31
N VAL A 90 3.85 -7.69 -5.59
CA VAL A 90 3.30 -8.95 -6.14
C VAL A 90 1.82 -9.00 -5.79
N LYS A 91 0.97 -9.27 -6.80
CA LYS A 91 -0.49 -9.25 -6.65
C LYS A 91 -1.12 -10.64 -6.54
N ASP A 92 -0.31 -11.68 -6.52
CA ASP A 92 -0.78 -13.06 -6.44
C ASP A 92 -1.79 -13.28 -5.30
N GLY A 93 -2.97 -13.80 -5.62
CA GLY A 93 -4.07 -14.06 -4.71
C GLY A 93 -4.84 -12.82 -4.21
N LEU A 94 -4.38 -11.59 -4.47
CA LEU A 94 -5.03 -10.38 -3.96
C LEU A 94 -6.38 -10.11 -4.63
N SER A 95 -6.53 -10.37 -5.93
CA SER A 95 -7.79 -10.23 -6.65
C SER A 95 -8.87 -11.11 -6.04
N GLU A 96 -8.55 -12.39 -5.81
CA GLU A 96 -9.44 -13.34 -5.16
C GLU A 96 -9.76 -12.95 -3.71
N TYR A 97 -8.73 -12.54 -2.96
CA TYR A 97 -8.89 -12.07 -1.58
C TYR A 97 -9.91 -10.93 -1.48
N TYR A 98 -9.76 -9.88 -2.27
CA TYR A 98 -10.68 -8.74 -2.25
C TYR A 98 -12.10 -9.13 -2.66
N SER A 99 -12.24 -10.00 -3.67
CA SER A 99 -13.54 -10.53 -4.09
C SER A 99 -14.26 -11.28 -2.97
N LEU A 100 -13.53 -12.13 -2.22
CA LEU A 100 -14.07 -12.89 -1.09
C LEU A 100 -14.48 -12.02 0.08
N LYS A 101 -13.74 -10.92 0.35
CA LYS A 101 -14.06 -10.03 1.47
C LYS A 101 -15.26 -9.11 1.19
N ASN A 102 -15.67 -8.96 -0.08
CA ASN A 102 -16.80 -8.11 -0.47
C ASN A 102 -16.76 -6.70 0.13
N ARG A 103 -15.59 -6.08 0.11
CA ARG A 103 -15.32 -4.72 0.61
C ARG A 103 -14.81 -3.84 -0.51
N LYS A 104 -15.02 -2.53 -0.40
CA LYS A 104 -14.28 -1.57 -1.21
C LYS A 104 -12.80 -1.71 -0.95
N PHE A 105 -12.02 -1.72 -2.03
CA PHE A 105 -10.57 -1.88 -1.93
C PHE A 105 -9.83 -0.98 -2.93
N PHE A 106 -8.54 -0.84 -2.71
CA PHE A 106 -7.60 -0.33 -3.70
C PHE A 106 -6.31 -1.17 -3.65
N SER A 107 -5.62 -1.22 -4.78
CA SER A 107 -4.36 -1.94 -4.88
C SER A 107 -3.37 -1.11 -5.69
N LEU A 108 -2.20 -0.86 -5.12
CA LEU A 108 -1.15 0.00 -5.67
C LEU A 108 0.17 -0.77 -5.76
N HIS A 109 0.97 -0.47 -6.75
CA HIS A 109 2.37 -0.90 -6.79
C HIS A 109 3.27 0.31 -7.04
N PRO A 110 3.75 1.00 -5.99
CA PRO A 110 4.80 1.99 -6.12
C PRO A 110 6.10 1.32 -6.57
N MET A 111 6.54 1.61 -7.80
CA MET A 111 7.72 0.97 -8.41
C MET A 111 8.99 1.78 -8.13
N PHE A 112 9.15 2.21 -6.89
CA PHE A 112 10.31 2.98 -6.44
C PHE A 112 10.71 2.60 -5.02
N ARG A 113 11.91 2.98 -4.65
CA ARG A 113 12.40 2.84 -3.28
C ARG A 113 12.40 4.20 -2.60
N PRO A 114 11.59 4.41 -1.54
CA PRO A 114 11.62 5.65 -0.79
C PRO A 114 13.01 5.98 -0.25
N ALA A 115 13.43 7.23 -0.45
CA ALA A 115 14.68 7.77 0.08
C ALA A 115 14.51 9.26 0.39
N ASP A 116 15.33 9.79 1.33
CA ASP A 116 15.31 11.20 1.69
C ASP A 116 15.77 12.05 0.50
N ASN A 117 15.08 13.17 0.28
CA ASN A 117 15.37 14.13 -0.79
C ASN A 117 15.40 13.51 -2.21
N HIS A 118 14.69 12.39 -2.43
CA HIS A 118 14.62 11.73 -3.73
C HIS A 118 13.71 12.51 -4.70
N ASP A 119 14.19 12.70 -5.94
CA ASP A 119 13.36 13.21 -7.04
C ASP A 119 12.58 12.06 -7.67
N TYR A 120 11.27 12.02 -7.44
CA TYR A 120 10.41 10.96 -7.94
C TYR A 120 9.96 11.16 -9.40
N SER A 121 10.41 12.20 -10.11
CA SER A 121 9.94 12.54 -11.47
C SER A 121 10.27 11.48 -12.55
N SER A 122 11.21 10.59 -12.28
CA SER A 122 11.54 9.44 -13.13
C SER A 122 10.90 8.14 -12.67
N GLU A 123 10.19 8.16 -11.54
CA GLU A 123 9.62 6.97 -10.93
C GLU A 123 8.21 6.65 -11.44
N PHE A 124 7.75 5.45 -11.14
CA PHE A 124 6.48 4.92 -11.61
C PHE A 124 5.65 4.36 -10.45
N ALA A 125 4.34 4.38 -10.63
CA ALA A 125 3.41 3.64 -9.78
C ALA A 125 2.34 2.99 -10.65
N VAL A 126 1.90 1.80 -10.27
CA VAL A 126 0.74 1.15 -10.85
C VAL A 126 -0.45 1.28 -9.90
N ILE A 127 -1.60 1.61 -10.46
CA ILE A 127 -2.91 1.58 -9.79
C ILE A 127 -3.73 0.50 -10.48
N ILE A 128 -4.23 -0.46 -9.72
CA ILE A 128 -5.04 -1.55 -10.25
C ILE A 128 -6.43 -1.05 -10.62
N ASN A 129 -6.89 -1.39 -11.83
CA ASN A 129 -8.14 -0.91 -12.43
C ASN A 129 -9.40 -1.30 -11.64
N GLU A 130 -9.39 -2.45 -10.98
CA GLU A 130 -10.50 -2.97 -10.18
C GLU A 130 -10.65 -2.26 -8.83
N SER A 131 -9.71 -1.38 -8.48
CA SER A 131 -9.79 -0.55 -7.27
C SER A 131 -11.03 0.35 -7.27
N ASP A 132 -11.53 0.70 -6.08
CA ASP A 132 -12.60 1.70 -5.92
C ASP A 132 -12.24 3.00 -6.65
N SER A 133 -13.17 3.55 -7.42
CA SER A 133 -12.94 4.70 -8.29
C SER A 133 -12.47 5.93 -7.50
N SER A 134 -13.02 6.14 -6.30
CA SER A 134 -12.63 7.29 -5.45
C SER A 134 -11.19 7.17 -4.98
N MET A 135 -10.71 5.95 -4.72
CA MET A 135 -9.32 5.71 -4.34
C MET A 135 -8.36 5.79 -5.54
N ARG A 136 -8.78 5.34 -6.72
CA ARG A 136 -8.00 5.55 -7.95
C ARG A 136 -7.77 7.04 -8.20
N ASP A 137 -8.84 7.84 -8.13
CA ASP A 137 -8.75 9.30 -8.32
C ASP A 137 -7.88 9.96 -7.25
N TYR A 138 -8.02 9.53 -5.99
CA TYR A 138 -7.22 10.03 -4.89
C TYR A 138 -5.73 9.73 -5.09
N PHE A 139 -5.37 8.46 -5.33
CA PHE A 139 -3.97 8.07 -5.49
C PHE A 139 -3.36 8.54 -6.82
N THR A 140 -4.16 8.75 -7.86
CA THR A 140 -3.70 9.43 -9.07
C THR A 140 -3.21 10.85 -8.75
N LYS A 141 -4.01 11.66 -8.07
CA LYS A 141 -3.62 13.01 -7.66
C LYS A 141 -2.45 12.98 -6.65
N TYR A 142 -2.46 12.01 -5.75
CA TYR A 142 -1.40 11.83 -4.76
C TYR A 142 -0.04 11.58 -5.41
N PHE A 143 0.07 10.63 -6.31
CA PHE A 143 1.32 10.34 -7.02
C PHE A 143 1.72 11.46 -7.99
N ASP A 144 0.76 12.10 -8.66
CA ASP A 144 1.03 13.23 -9.55
C ASP A 144 1.65 14.42 -8.79
N SER A 145 1.28 14.64 -7.53
CA SER A 145 1.90 15.67 -6.70
C SER A 145 3.40 15.50 -6.48
N PHE A 146 3.90 14.27 -6.60
CA PHE A 146 5.33 13.91 -6.59
C PHE A 146 5.94 13.78 -7.99
N LYS A 147 5.16 14.07 -9.05
CA LYS A 147 5.53 13.85 -10.46
C LYS A 147 5.83 12.40 -10.81
N ILE A 148 5.33 11.44 -10.01
CA ILE A 148 5.43 10.01 -10.26
C ILE A 148 4.51 9.67 -11.44
N LYS A 149 5.04 8.98 -12.45
CA LYS A 149 4.26 8.53 -13.60
C LYS A 149 3.34 7.38 -13.20
N ILE A 150 2.08 7.44 -13.64
CA ILE A 150 1.06 6.47 -13.24
C ILE A 150 0.68 5.60 -14.42
N TYR A 151 0.65 4.30 -14.18
CA TYR A 151 0.09 3.30 -15.08
C TYR A 151 -1.12 2.66 -14.42
N GLN A 152 -2.10 2.29 -15.23
CA GLN A 152 -3.29 1.59 -14.76
C GLN A 152 -3.36 0.25 -15.49
N TYR A 153 -3.44 -0.83 -14.74
CA TYR A 153 -3.50 -2.21 -15.21
C TYR A 153 -4.57 -2.97 -14.43
N SER A 154 -5.16 -3.99 -15.04
CA SER A 154 -5.87 -5.02 -14.27
C SER A 154 -4.90 -5.83 -13.42
N PHE A 155 -5.40 -6.64 -12.49
CA PHE A 155 -4.54 -7.58 -11.76
C PHE A 155 -3.78 -8.51 -12.71
N GLU A 156 -4.45 -9.04 -13.74
CA GLU A 156 -3.86 -9.94 -14.73
C GLU A 156 -2.75 -9.25 -15.53
N GLU A 157 -3.03 -8.07 -16.10
CA GLU A 157 -2.04 -7.28 -16.84
C GLU A 157 -0.83 -6.90 -16.00
N HIS A 158 -1.04 -6.57 -14.70
CA HIS A 158 0.04 -6.27 -13.78
C HIS A 158 0.95 -7.47 -13.56
N ASP A 159 0.40 -8.66 -13.35
CA ASP A 159 1.18 -9.87 -13.08
C ASP A 159 1.95 -10.31 -14.33
N GLU A 160 1.36 -10.21 -15.52
CA GLU A 160 2.05 -10.44 -16.79
C GLU A 160 3.21 -9.45 -17.01
N MET A 161 2.98 -8.17 -16.76
CA MET A 161 4.02 -7.13 -16.86
C MET A 161 5.15 -7.39 -15.87
N THR A 162 4.83 -7.69 -14.62
CA THR A 162 5.82 -7.95 -13.57
C THR A 162 6.63 -9.20 -13.87
N ALA A 163 5.99 -10.29 -14.30
CA ALA A 163 6.66 -11.52 -14.72
C ALA A 163 7.64 -11.26 -15.88
N SER A 164 7.21 -10.49 -16.89
CA SER A 164 8.05 -10.13 -18.04
C SER A 164 9.24 -9.26 -17.64
N ALA A 165 9.02 -8.26 -16.77
CA ALA A 165 10.07 -7.36 -16.29
C ALA A 165 11.14 -8.06 -15.43
N LEU A 166 10.76 -9.14 -14.71
CA LEU A 166 11.70 -9.93 -13.92
C LEU A 166 12.38 -11.03 -14.75
N ALA A 167 11.66 -11.69 -15.68
CA ALA A 167 12.18 -12.79 -16.47
C ALA A 167 13.25 -12.34 -17.49
N VAL A 168 13.04 -11.22 -18.16
CA VAL A 168 13.96 -10.75 -19.22
C VAL A 168 15.37 -10.44 -18.70
N PRO A 169 15.58 -9.66 -17.61
CA PRO A 169 16.91 -9.44 -17.07
C PRO A 169 17.57 -10.74 -16.56
N PHE A 170 16.78 -11.64 -15.95
CA PHE A 170 17.30 -12.90 -15.42
C PHE A 170 17.81 -13.80 -16.56
N ILE A 171 17.02 -13.98 -17.63
CA ILE A 171 17.41 -14.77 -18.80
C ILE A 171 18.65 -14.14 -19.47
N SER A 172 18.67 -12.81 -19.60
CA SER A 172 19.82 -12.10 -20.19
C SER A 172 21.11 -12.31 -19.39
N SER A 173 21.02 -12.41 -18.06
CA SER A 173 22.18 -12.65 -17.20
C SER A 173 22.71 -14.10 -17.22
N MET A 174 21.90 -15.05 -17.73
CA MET A 174 22.29 -16.46 -17.87
C MET A 174 22.95 -16.78 -19.23
N VAL A 175 22.86 -15.87 -20.20
CA VAL A 175 23.36 -16.07 -21.56
C VAL A 175 24.78 -15.48 -21.75
N PHE A 176 25.32 -14.81 -20.77
CA PHE A 176 26.68 -14.29 -20.68
C PHE A 176 27.37 -14.85 -19.44
#